data_3b54836b4c0c9d4e3f34b310a6ee2810
#
_entry.id   3b54836b4c0c9d4e3f34b310a6ee2810
#
_cell.length_a   1.000
_cell.length_b   1.000
_cell.length_c   1.000
_cell.angle_alpha   90.00
_cell.angle_beta   90.00
_cell.angle_gamma   90.00
#
_symmetry.space_group_name_H-M   'P 1'
#
loop_
_entity.id
_entity.type
_entity.pdbx_description
1 polymer ?
#
loop_
_entity_poly.entity_id
_entity_poly.type
_entity_poly.pdbx_seq_one_letter_code
_entity_poly.pdbx_strand_id
1 'polypeptide(L)'
;WHYAEGSLSAVRRSRRRQGEEIRRRLVTHVLFYADDILLIGRSKRDLTIAVKRLRGFLRDRLHLEIHSTWNVKHIGAEPIDMVGYTFRPGRTGVRPAIFLRAERAYARAAKRPMTMAMARKCISYYGWLYHSDSVAFRRRHDIDRIFHQARHVVSAAKTGRTTQ
;
A
#
# COMPACT_ATOMS: atom_id res chain seq x y z
N TRP A 1 7.31 14.60 -12.25
CA TRP A 1 6.89 14.88 -10.87
C TRP A 1 6.77 16.40 -10.59
N HIS A 2 7.77 17.20 -10.92
CA HIS A 2 7.75 18.65 -10.72
C HIS A 2 6.51 19.35 -11.30
N TYR A 3 5.94 18.85 -12.38
CA TYR A 3 4.74 19.42 -13.00
C TYR A 3 3.46 19.22 -12.17
N ALA A 4 3.38 18.18 -11.35
CA ALA A 4 2.22 17.93 -10.49
C ALA A 4 2.27 18.75 -9.19
N GLU A 5 3.44 19.24 -8.76
CA GLU A 5 3.59 20.06 -7.55
C GLU A 5 2.76 21.35 -7.60
N GLY A 6 2.62 21.95 -8.78
CA GLY A 6 1.77 23.12 -8.99
C GLY A 6 0.30 22.88 -8.64
N SER A 7 -0.22 21.67 -8.92
CA SER A 7 -1.60 21.27 -8.61
C SER A 7 -1.84 21.10 -7.11
N LEU A 8 -0.79 20.85 -6.33
CA LEU A 8 -0.87 20.59 -4.90
C LEU A 8 -0.69 21.85 -4.05
N SER A 9 -0.59 23.03 -4.68
CA SER A 9 -0.52 24.32 -4.01
C SER A 9 -1.64 25.26 -4.48
N ALA A 10 -2.04 26.19 -3.61
CA ALA A 10 -2.97 27.26 -3.94
C ALA A 10 -2.35 28.62 -3.69
N VAL A 11 -2.59 29.54 -4.62
CA VAL A 11 -2.25 30.96 -4.42
C VAL A 11 -3.45 31.64 -3.78
N ARG A 12 -3.21 32.39 -2.72
CA ARG A 12 -4.21 33.20 -2.03
C ARG A 12 -3.68 34.60 -1.84
N ARG A 13 -4.48 35.63 -2.21
CA ARG A 13 -4.16 37.01 -1.86
C ARG A 13 -4.38 37.23 -0.36
N SER A 14 -3.38 37.74 0.32
CA SER A 14 -3.44 38.04 1.74
C SER A 14 -4.24 39.33 1.98
N ARG A 15 -5.29 39.25 2.81
CA ARG A 15 -6.02 40.45 3.27
C ARG A 15 -5.20 41.30 4.26
N ARG A 16 -4.25 40.67 4.99
CA ARG A 16 -3.41 41.33 6.00
C ARG A 16 -2.15 41.99 5.43
N ARG A 17 -1.69 41.55 4.24
CA ARG A 17 -0.47 42.00 3.59
C ARG A 17 -0.79 42.67 2.24
N GLN A 18 -1.71 43.64 2.25
CA GLN A 18 -2.03 44.54 1.11
C GLN A 18 -2.10 43.83 -0.26
N GLY A 19 -2.69 42.62 -0.33
CA GLY A 19 -2.85 41.92 -1.58
C GLY A 19 -1.69 41.03 -2.01
N GLU A 20 -0.64 40.89 -1.19
CA GLU A 20 0.49 39.99 -1.46
C GLU A 20 0.01 38.56 -1.73
N GLU A 21 0.53 37.93 -2.76
CA GLU A 21 0.21 36.55 -3.12
C GLU A 21 0.96 35.56 -2.23
N ILE A 22 0.22 34.82 -1.42
CA ILE A 22 0.79 33.77 -0.58
C ILE A 22 0.51 32.42 -1.23
N ARG A 23 1.56 31.70 -1.60
CA ARG A 23 1.49 30.32 -2.06
C ARG A 23 1.35 29.39 -0.86
N ARG A 24 0.24 28.66 -0.76
CA ARG A 24 -0.03 27.72 0.31
C ARG A 24 -0.07 26.28 -0.22
N ARG A 25 0.67 25.38 0.43
CA ARG A 25 0.54 23.95 0.14
C ARG A 25 -0.82 23.44 0.58
N LEU A 26 -1.50 22.71 -0.28
CA LEU A 26 -2.78 22.03 0.00
C LEU A 26 -2.58 20.69 0.68
N VAL A 27 -1.42 20.05 0.47
CA VAL A 27 -1.05 18.76 1.04
C VAL A 27 0.27 18.87 1.81
N THR A 28 0.43 18.07 2.86
CA THR A 28 1.67 18.00 3.64
C THR A 28 2.60 16.92 3.12
N HIS A 29 2.04 15.77 2.74
CA HIS A 29 2.80 14.65 2.18
C HIS A 29 2.08 14.06 0.99
N VAL A 30 2.86 13.53 0.07
CA VAL A 30 2.39 12.82 -1.11
C VAL A 30 3.19 11.56 -1.28
N LEU A 31 2.51 10.46 -1.51
CA LEU A 31 3.12 9.18 -1.83
C LEU A 31 2.52 8.65 -3.14
N PHE A 32 3.39 8.25 -4.05
CA PHE A 32 3.04 7.54 -5.27
C PHE A 32 3.65 6.16 -5.25
N TYR A 33 2.85 5.17 -5.55
CA TYR A 33 3.31 3.81 -5.74
C TYR A 33 2.55 3.21 -6.91
N ALA A 34 3.26 3.04 -8.02
CA ALA A 34 2.66 2.69 -9.31
C ALA A 34 1.48 3.64 -9.62
N ASP A 35 0.28 3.12 -9.71
CA ASP A 35 -0.99 3.82 -9.95
C ASP A 35 -1.69 4.31 -8.66
N ASP A 36 -1.24 3.89 -7.49
CA ASP A 36 -1.79 4.34 -6.21
C ASP A 36 -1.23 5.72 -5.80
N ILE A 37 -2.12 6.66 -5.46
CA ILE A 37 -1.77 8.01 -5.00
C ILE A 37 -2.35 8.23 -3.60
N LEU A 38 -1.48 8.55 -2.63
CA LEU A 38 -1.88 8.97 -1.29
C LEU A 38 -1.49 10.42 -1.04
N LEU A 39 -2.49 11.25 -0.73
CA LEU A 39 -2.32 12.65 -0.34
C LEU A 39 -2.64 12.79 1.15
N ILE A 40 -1.73 13.37 1.92
CA ILE A 40 -1.93 13.66 3.34
C ILE A 40 -1.95 15.17 3.53
N GLY A 41 -2.94 15.68 4.26
CA GLY A 41 -3.12 17.10 4.51
C GLY A 41 -3.90 17.37 5.79
N ARG A 42 -3.88 18.63 6.24
CA ARG A 42 -4.52 19.04 7.50
C ARG A 42 -6.03 19.31 7.36
N SER A 43 -6.53 19.49 6.15
CA SER A 43 -7.90 19.93 5.90
C SER A 43 -8.53 19.11 4.78
N LYS A 44 -9.73 18.58 5.04
CA LYS A 44 -10.54 17.88 4.02
C LYS A 44 -10.79 18.78 2.79
N ARG A 45 -11.07 20.08 3.02
CA ARG A 45 -11.29 21.06 1.96
C ARG A 45 -10.05 21.19 1.06
N ASP A 46 -8.86 21.32 1.66
CA ASP A 46 -7.62 21.47 0.91
C ASP A 46 -7.29 20.20 0.12
N LEU A 47 -7.48 19.03 0.73
CA LEU A 47 -7.31 17.75 0.03
C LEU A 47 -8.27 17.62 -1.16
N THR A 48 -9.54 18.00 -0.99
CA THR A 48 -10.52 17.98 -2.10
C THR A 48 -10.11 18.91 -3.24
N ILE A 49 -9.58 20.11 -2.92
CA ILE A 49 -9.06 21.04 -3.93
C ILE A 49 -7.84 20.42 -4.63
N ALA A 50 -6.94 19.83 -3.88
CA ALA A 50 -5.74 19.18 -4.43
C ALA A 50 -6.11 18.04 -5.39
N VAL A 51 -7.06 17.17 -5.01
CA VAL A 51 -7.53 16.07 -5.87
C VAL A 51 -8.19 16.59 -7.15
N LYS A 52 -9.03 17.63 -7.06
CA LYS A 52 -9.65 18.24 -8.26
C LYS A 52 -8.60 18.78 -9.23
N ARG A 53 -7.56 19.45 -8.73
CA ARG A 53 -6.48 20.00 -9.55
C ARG A 53 -5.61 18.91 -10.13
N LEU A 54 -5.26 17.89 -9.32
CA LEU A 54 -4.50 16.74 -9.78
C LEU A 54 -5.26 15.99 -10.88
N ARG A 55 -6.58 15.80 -10.72
CA ARG A 55 -7.43 15.19 -11.75
C ARG A 55 -7.38 15.96 -13.06
N GLY A 56 -7.49 17.30 -13.02
CA GLY A 56 -7.35 18.13 -14.21
C GLY A 56 -5.97 17.96 -14.88
N PHE A 57 -4.90 18.02 -14.10
CA PHE A 57 -3.54 17.82 -14.60
C PHE A 57 -3.35 16.44 -15.25
N LEU A 58 -3.79 15.36 -14.59
CA LEU A 58 -3.65 13.99 -15.11
C LEU A 58 -4.43 13.81 -16.40
N ARG A 59 -5.67 14.31 -16.47
CA ARG A 59 -6.50 14.23 -17.67
C ARG A 59 -5.91 15.05 -18.83
N ASP A 60 -5.56 16.31 -18.57
CA ASP A 60 -5.24 17.26 -19.62
C ASP A 60 -3.80 17.11 -20.14
N ARG A 61 -2.88 16.55 -19.32
CA ARG A 61 -1.47 16.40 -19.65
C ARG A 61 -1.02 14.96 -19.89
N LEU A 62 -1.66 14.00 -19.24
CA LEU A 62 -1.23 12.60 -19.27
C LEU A 62 -2.31 11.65 -19.81
N HIS A 63 -3.51 12.17 -20.12
CA HIS A 63 -4.68 11.39 -20.56
C HIS A 63 -5.03 10.25 -19.58
N LEU A 64 -4.81 10.48 -18.28
CA LEU A 64 -5.10 9.56 -17.20
C LEU A 64 -6.29 10.04 -16.37
N GLU A 65 -7.10 9.10 -15.87
CA GLU A 65 -8.23 9.40 -15.01
C GLU A 65 -8.05 8.86 -13.61
N ILE A 66 -8.41 9.67 -12.60
CA ILE A 66 -8.50 9.19 -11.22
C ILE A 66 -9.80 8.41 -11.07
N HIS A 67 -9.70 7.19 -10.55
CA HIS A 67 -10.84 6.32 -10.30
C HIS A 67 -11.89 7.02 -9.41
N SER A 68 -13.19 6.77 -9.67
CA SER A 68 -14.30 7.44 -8.98
C SER A 68 -14.41 7.12 -7.48
N THR A 69 -13.78 6.03 -7.02
CA THR A 69 -13.83 5.55 -5.61
C THR A 69 -12.85 6.25 -4.66
N TRP A 70 -12.13 7.30 -5.12
CA TRP A 70 -11.29 8.05 -4.22
C TRP A 70 -12.11 8.69 -3.07
N ASN A 71 -11.56 8.71 -1.87
CA ASN A 71 -12.21 9.30 -0.72
C ASN A 71 -11.21 10.00 0.21
N VAL A 72 -11.73 10.87 1.08
CA VAL A 72 -10.93 11.53 2.13
C VAL A 72 -11.28 10.89 3.47
N LYS A 73 -10.30 10.28 4.10
CA LYS A 73 -10.42 9.64 5.42
C LYS A 73 -9.75 10.47 6.50
N HIS A 74 -10.24 10.37 7.71
CA HIS A 74 -9.59 10.94 8.89
C HIS A 74 -8.58 9.91 9.45
N ILE A 75 -7.31 10.31 9.55
CA ILE A 75 -6.26 9.45 10.13
C ILE A 75 -6.62 9.16 11.60
N GLY A 76 -6.63 7.88 11.96
CA GLY A 76 -7.00 7.41 13.29
C GLY A 76 -8.45 6.92 13.41
N ALA A 77 -9.40 7.48 12.67
CA ALA A 77 -10.76 6.96 12.65
C ALA A 77 -10.90 5.74 11.74
N GLU A 78 -10.33 5.80 10.55
CA GLU A 78 -10.39 4.74 9.55
C GLU A 78 -9.00 4.30 9.10
N PRO A 79 -8.82 3.01 8.74
CA PRO A 79 -7.56 2.55 8.17
C PRO A 79 -7.36 3.12 6.76
N ILE A 80 -6.11 3.41 6.44
CA ILE A 80 -5.68 3.70 5.07
C ILE A 80 -5.35 2.37 4.41
N ASP A 81 -6.03 2.04 3.33
CA ASP A 81 -5.75 0.86 2.52
C ASP A 81 -4.88 1.27 1.34
N MET A 82 -3.65 0.75 1.28
CA MET A 82 -2.71 1.05 0.21
C MET A 82 -1.76 -0.15 0.01
N VAL A 83 -1.48 -0.49 -1.23
CA VAL A 83 -0.50 -1.53 -1.60
C VAL A 83 -0.76 -2.87 -0.90
N GLY A 84 -2.02 -3.23 -0.65
CA GLY A 84 -2.40 -4.49 0.02
C GLY A 84 -2.21 -4.52 1.53
N TYR A 85 -1.83 -3.39 2.13
CA TYR A 85 -1.76 -3.20 3.57
C TYR A 85 -2.86 -2.26 4.06
N THR A 86 -3.17 -2.35 5.34
CA THR A 86 -4.03 -1.42 6.06
C THR A 86 -3.22 -0.71 7.13
N PHE A 87 -3.13 0.60 7.04
CA PHE A 87 -2.35 1.42 7.96
C PHE A 87 -3.26 2.12 8.96
N ARG A 88 -2.88 2.05 10.24
CA ARG A 88 -3.43 2.83 11.35
C ARG A 88 -2.27 3.46 12.13
N PRO A 89 -2.47 4.51 12.92
CA PRO A 89 -1.41 5.01 13.80
C PRO A 89 -0.82 3.88 14.65
N GLY A 90 0.50 3.67 14.56
CA GLY A 90 1.22 2.64 15.30
C GLY A 90 0.94 1.19 14.86
N ARG A 91 0.20 0.93 13.77
CA ARG A 91 -0.12 -0.43 13.34
C ARG A 91 -0.23 -0.58 11.83
N THR A 92 0.47 -1.59 11.31
CA THR A 92 0.38 -2.03 9.91
C THR A 92 -0.23 -3.43 9.82
N GLY A 93 -1.43 -3.54 9.28
CA GLY A 93 -2.11 -4.80 9.01
C GLY A 93 -1.99 -5.22 7.55
N VAL A 94 -2.21 -6.48 7.27
CA VAL A 94 -2.43 -6.97 5.90
C VAL A 94 -3.90 -6.79 5.54
N ARG A 95 -4.20 -6.41 4.30
CA ARG A 95 -5.59 -6.34 3.80
C ARG A 95 -6.34 -7.64 4.09
N PRO A 96 -7.56 -7.59 4.65
CA PRO A 96 -8.26 -8.80 5.13
C PRO A 96 -8.34 -9.93 4.10
N ALA A 97 -8.60 -9.62 2.83
CA ALA A 97 -8.69 -10.62 1.77
C ALA A 97 -7.35 -11.34 1.51
N ILE A 98 -6.21 -10.62 1.62
CA ILE A 98 -4.87 -11.21 1.48
C ILE A 98 -4.56 -12.05 2.72
N PHE A 99 -4.86 -11.52 3.92
CA PHE A 99 -4.64 -12.21 5.18
C PHE A 99 -5.37 -13.57 5.24
N LEU A 100 -6.66 -13.60 4.91
CA LEU A 100 -7.45 -14.85 4.87
C LEU A 100 -6.92 -15.86 3.85
N ARG A 101 -6.41 -15.39 2.70
CA ARG A 101 -5.78 -16.28 1.72
C ARG A 101 -4.46 -16.86 2.24
N ALA A 102 -3.66 -16.05 2.91
CA ALA A 102 -2.42 -16.47 3.56
C ALA A 102 -2.71 -17.50 4.65
N GLU A 103 -3.64 -17.22 5.57
CA GLU A 103 -4.05 -18.12 6.63
C GLU A 103 -4.48 -19.49 6.07
N ARG A 104 -5.35 -19.51 5.06
CA ARG A 104 -5.78 -20.75 4.40
C ARG A 104 -4.65 -21.50 3.71
N ALA A 105 -3.67 -20.80 3.15
CA ALA A 105 -2.51 -21.42 2.51
C ALA A 105 -1.63 -22.11 3.54
N TYR A 106 -1.32 -21.43 4.64
CA TYR A 106 -0.50 -21.97 5.72
C TYR A 106 -1.21 -23.08 6.50
N ALA A 107 -2.51 -22.95 6.76
CA ALA A 107 -3.30 -24.02 7.41
C ALA A 107 -3.31 -25.32 6.57
N ARG A 108 -3.32 -25.21 5.24
CA ARG A 108 -3.18 -26.38 4.34
C ARG A 108 -1.77 -26.93 4.35
N ALA A 109 -0.75 -26.08 4.31
CA ALA A 109 0.64 -26.49 4.33
C ALA A 109 1.04 -27.19 5.63
N ALA A 110 0.43 -26.82 6.75
CA ALA A 110 0.65 -27.48 8.04
C ALA A 110 0.09 -28.91 8.10
N LYS A 111 -0.92 -29.25 7.27
CA LYS A 111 -1.65 -30.52 7.34
C LYS A 111 -1.33 -31.49 6.19
N ARG A 112 -0.57 -31.08 5.19
CA ARG A 112 -0.33 -31.86 3.98
C ARG A 112 1.14 -31.81 3.57
N PRO A 113 1.64 -32.81 2.83
CA PRO A 113 2.98 -32.76 2.24
C PRO A 113 3.14 -31.49 1.38
N MET A 114 4.29 -30.83 1.51
CA MET A 114 4.58 -29.58 0.82
C MET A 114 4.80 -29.84 -0.68
N THR A 115 3.84 -29.42 -1.51
CA THR A 115 4.00 -29.44 -2.97
C THR A 115 4.68 -28.18 -3.46
N MET A 116 5.25 -28.19 -4.66
CA MET A 116 5.87 -27.00 -5.29
C MET A 116 4.89 -25.82 -5.39
N ALA A 117 3.63 -26.05 -5.79
CA ALA A 117 2.61 -25.01 -5.89
C ALA A 117 2.28 -24.41 -4.52
N MET A 118 2.21 -25.25 -3.49
CA MET A 118 1.97 -24.83 -2.12
C MET A 118 3.16 -24.04 -1.56
N ALA A 119 4.38 -24.49 -1.81
CA ALA A 119 5.59 -23.82 -1.41
C ALA A 119 5.69 -22.40 -2.00
N ARG A 120 5.46 -22.24 -3.30
CA ARG A 120 5.44 -20.94 -3.95
C ARG A 120 4.39 -19.99 -3.36
N LYS A 121 3.18 -20.49 -3.05
CA LYS A 121 2.13 -19.73 -2.37
C LYS A 121 2.55 -19.26 -0.99
N CYS A 122 3.10 -20.15 -0.16
CA CYS A 122 3.56 -19.80 1.17
C CYS A 122 4.68 -18.74 1.12
N ILE A 123 5.64 -18.88 0.20
CA ILE A 123 6.70 -17.88 0.01
C ILE A 123 6.12 -16.52 -0.39
N SER A 124 5.17 -16.48 -1.34
CA SER A 124 4.52 -15.24 -1.77
C SER A 124 3.78 -14.54 -0.63
N TYR A 125 3.05 -15.27 0.21
CA TYR A 125 2.31 -14.68 1.33
C TYR A 125 3.20 -14.31 2.52
N TYR A 126 4.39 -14.91 2.64
CA TYR A 126 5.30 -14.60 3.73
C TYR A 126 5.70 -13.12 3.75
N GLY A 127 6.01 -12.53 2.60
CA GLY A 127 6.35 -11.12 2.49
C GLY A 127 5.28 -10.20 3.08
N TRP A 128 4.00 -10.48 2.81
CA TRP A 128 2.89 -9.74 3.38
C TRP A 128 2.84 -9.81 4.91
N LEU A 129 3.01 -11.01 5.45
CA LEU A 129 2.99 -11.24 6.89
C LEU A 129 4.25 -10.67 7.56
N TYR A 130 5.40 -10.78 6.93
CA TYR A 130 6.68 -10.30 7.49
C TYR A 130 6.72 -8.78 7.66
N HIS A 131 6.19 -8.04 6.70
CA HIS A 131 6.14 -6.58 6.70
C HIS A 131 4.89 -5.99 7.38
N SER A 132 4.23 -6.75 8.24
CA SER A 132 3.05 -6.34 9.00
C SER A 132 3.16 -6.73 10.48
N ASP A 133 2.29 -6.17 11.32
CA ASP A 133 2.18 -6.51 12.74
C ASP A 133 1.54 -7.89 12.96
N SER A 134 2.06 -8.89 12.29
CA SER A 134 1.55 -10.26 12.34
C SER A 134 2.40 -11.23 13.17
N VAL A 135 3.31 -10.74 14.00
CA VAL A 135 4.26 -11.56 14.78
C VAL A 135 3.54 -12.62 15.63
N ALA A 136 2.49 -12.23 16.35
CA ALA A 136 1.71 -13.17 17.19
C ALA A 136 1.03 -14.24 16.34
N PHE A 137 0.48 -13.88 15.17
CA PHE A 137 -0.11 -14.81 14.22
C PHE A 137 0.94 -15.77 13.64
N ARG A 138 2.10 -15.25 13.22
CA ARG A 138 3.19 -16.08 12.67
C ARG A 138 3.69 -17.10 13.69
N ARG A 139 3.87 -16.69 14.95
CA ARG A 139 4.26 -17.60 16.05
C ARG A 139 3.21 -18.67 16.33
N ARG A 140 1.93 -18.28 16.46
CA ARG A 140 0.82 -19.22 16.73
C ARG A 140 0.68 -20.32 15.68
N HIS A 141 0.90 -19.99 14.41
CA HIS A 141 0.71 -20.89 13.27
C HIS A 141 2.00 -21.45 12.68
N ASP A 142 3.13 -21.24 13.37
CA ASP A 142 4.45 -21.76 12.99
C ASP A 142 4.85 -21.39 11.54
N ILE A 143 4.46 -20.17 11.14
CA ILE A 143 4.57 -19.67 9.76
C ILE A 143 6.01 -19.63 9.29
N ASP A 144 6.93 -19.23 10.17
CA ASP A 144 8.34 -19.07 9.82
C ASP A 144 8.98 -20.46 9.51
N ARG A 145 8.64 -21.51 10.26
CA ARG A 145 9.08 -22.88 9.98
C ARG A 145 8.54 -23.38 8.63
N ILE A 146 7.23 -23.20 8.39
CA ILE A 146 6.60 -23.60 7.13
C ILE A 146 7.22 -22.84 5.95
N PHE A 147 7.54 -21.56 6.11
CA PHE A 147 8.23 -20.77 5.11
C PHE A 147 9.62 -21.31 4.78
N HIS A 148 10.43 -21.67 5.79
CA HIS A 148 11.73 -22.27 5.56
C HIS A 148 11.61 -23.61 4.83
N GLN A 149 10.66 -24.46 5.22
CA GLN A 149 10.37 -25.71 4.50
C GLN A 149 9.97 -25.46 3.04
N ALA A 150 9.12 -24.46 2.78
CA ALA A 150 8.71 -24.07 1.43
C ALA A 150 9.92 -23.61 0.58
N ARG A 151 10.84 -22.83 1.17
CA ARG A 151 12.07 -22.42 0.50
C ARG A 151 12.96 -23.60 0.11
N HIS A 152 13.10 -24.57 1.00
CA HIS A 152 13.86 -25.80 0.70
C HIS A 152 13.28 -26.56 -0.51
N VAL A 153 11.96 -26.75 -0.55
CA VAL A 153 11.30 -27.43 -1.68
C VAL A 153 11.55 -26.69 -3.00
N VAL A 154 11.45 -25.35 -3.01
CA VAL A 154 11.70 -24.56 -4.23
C VAL A 154 13.17 -24.56 -4.63
N SER A 155 14.10 -24.52 -3.68
CA SER A 155 15.54 -24.55 -3.94
C SER A 155 15.98 -25.89 -4.50
N ALA A 156 15.57 -27.00 -3.89
CA ALA A 156 15.90 -28.36 -4.35
C ALA A 156 15.48 -28.60 -5.82
N ALA A 157 14.30 -28.11 -6.21
CA ALA A 157 13.82 -28.24 -7.58
C ALA A 157 14.59 -27.37 -8.60
N LYS A 158 15.26 -26.31 -8.17
CA LYS A 158 16.15 -25.51 -9.03
C LYS A 158 17.47 -26.24 -9.27
N THR A 159 18.06 -26.82 -8.24
CA THR A 159 19.32 -27.55 -8.31
C THR A 159 19.19 -28.81 -9.18
N GLY A 160 18.08 -29.55 -9.10
CA GLY A 160 17.81 -30.71 -9.94
C GLY A 160 17.58 -30.43 -11.43
N ARG A 161 17.39 -29.15 -11.83
CA ARG A 161 17.27 -28.74 -13.24
C ARG A 161 18.60 -28.32 -13.89
N THR A 162 19.63 -28.08 -13.09
CA THR A 162 20.94 -27.63 -13.59
C THR A 162 21.84 -28.81 -13.96
N THR A 163 21.41 -30.05 -13.72
CA THR A 163 22.20 -31.31 -13.94
C THR A 163 21.68 -32.16 -15.11
N GLN A 164 20.89 -31.55 -16.02
CA GLN A 164 20.49 -32.20 -17.29
C GLN A 164 20.95 -31.28 -18.47
#